data_f8d4377b1396c2130043b66ec3178e39
#
_entry.id   f8d4377b1396c2130043b66ec3178e39
#
_cell.length_a   1.000
_cell.length_b   1.000
_cell.length_c   1.000
_cell.angle_alpha   90.00
_cell.angle_beta   90.00
_cell.angle_gamma   90.00
#
_symmetry.space_group_name_H-M   'P 1'
#
loop_
_entity.id
_entity.type
_entity.pdbx_description
1 polymer ?
#
loop_
_entity_poly.entity_id
_entity_poly.type
_entity_poly.pdbx_seq_one_letter_code
_entity_poly.pdbx_strand_id
1 'polypeptide(L)'
;MDLSALPDNTITIGERSAVPGLLVILHGSLLMPKIAALLASGKLDATKLPQCLNITAPSNQDCYSPWPASSVRTKVPNFEGLGKEFLSDVVLPAVEKYAALATHTAEGTCPLTLLGYSLSGLCSLFEMQTTCHFNQYLLASPSTWFPDFVETFDTSHVRSNIRWCIASGENEGKNHPEPLRSVRQTTDALVDKLAAAAPKYQRMLDPYDHHKGLELRLQRLLNFGFGA
;
A
#
# COMPACT_ATOMS: atom_id res chain seq x y z
N MET A 1 -1.78 22.05 -0.30
CA MET A 1 -0.57 21.73 -1.10
C MET A 1 -0.96 21.72 -2.57
N ASP A 2 -0.15 22.28 -3.44
CA ASP A 2 -0.38 22.21 -4.89
C ASP A 2 0.25 20.92 -5.46
N LEU A 3 -0.59 20.01 -5.92
CA LEU A 3 -0.15 18.72 -6.51
C LEU A 3 0.16 18.86 -8.01
N SER A 4 -0.08 20.01 -8.63
CA SER A 4 0.21 20.25 -10.06
C SER A 4 1.71 20.43 -10.38
N ALA A 5 2.54 20.73 -9.37
CA ALA A 5 3.97 20.94 -9.47
C ALA A 5 4.75 19.94 -8.61
N LEU A 6 4.68 18.66 -8.98
CA LEU A 6 5.38 17.60 -8.26
C LEU A 6 6.90 17.64 -8.53
N PRO A 7 7.75 17.33 -7.53
CA PRO A 7 9.18 17.13 -7.76
C PRO A 7 9.44 16.02 -8.79
N ASP A 8 10.49 16.16 -9.61
CA ASP A 8 10.85 15.22 -10.68
C ASP A 8 11.03 13.76 -10.23
N ASN A 9 11.36 13.54 -8.97
CA ASN A 9 11.53 12.20 -8.36
C ASN A 9 10.27 11.63 -7.71
N THR A 10 9.13 12.31 -7.82
CA THR A 10 7.87 11.81 -7.25
C THR A 10 7.43 10.51 -7.90
N ILE A 11 7.64 10.38 -9.21
CA ILE A 11 7.28 9.18 -9.98
C ILE A 11 8.53 8.66 -10.68
N THR A 12 8.90 7.41 -10.38
CA THR A 12 10.01 6.72 -11.04
C THR A 12 9.56 5.34 -11.49
N ILE A 13 10.01 4.93 -12.68
CA ILE A 13 9.72 3.61 -13.25
C ILE A 13 11.00 2.78 -13.30
N GLY A 14 10.92 1.52 -12.86
CA GLY A 14 11.99 0.55 -12.97
C GLY A 14 12.15 0.00 -14.38
N GLU A 15 13.17 -0.83 -14.56
CA GLU A 15 13.39 -1.54 -15.83
C GLU A 15 12.19 -2.39 -16.23
N ARG A 16 12.01 -2.58 -17.53
CA ARG A 16 10.93 -3.40 -18.06
C ARG A 16 11.14 -4.87 -17.66
N SER A 17 10.12 -5.48 -17.08
CA SER A 17 10.11 -6.90 -16.74
C SER A 17 9.43 -7.74 -17.82
N ALA A 18 9.84 -9.00 -17.96
CA ALA A 18 9.13 -9.99 -18.77
C ALA A 18 7.84 -10.49 -18.09
N VAL A 19 7.70 -10.28 -16.78
CA VAL A 19 6.51 -10.66 -16.00
C VAL A 19 5.37 -9.69 -16.32
N PRO A 20 4.19 -10.18 -16.74
CA PRO A 20 3.06 -9.32 -17.01
C PRO A 20 2.59 -8.57 -15.77
N GLY A 21 2.25 -7.29 -15.95
CA GLY A 21 1.68 -6.45 -14.90
C GLY A 21 2.55 -5.28 -14.48
N LEU A 22 2.03 -4.53 -13.53
CA LEU A 22 2.69 -3.37 -12.92
C LEU A 22 2.56 -3.44 -11.40
N LEU A 23 3.70 -3.39 -10.69
CA LEU A 23 3.76 -3.24 -9.24
C LEU A 23 3.89 -1.77 -8.89
N VAL A 24 2.82 -1.17 -8.42
CA VAL A 24 2.78 0.22 -7.95
C VAL A 24 3.14 0.26 -6.47
N ILE A 25 4.17 1.02 -6.13
CA ILE A 25 4.71 1.13 -4.79
C ILE A 25 4.49 2.55 -4.28
N LEU A 26 3.57 2.72 -3.34
CA LEU A 26 3.40 3.97 -2.62
C LEU A 26 4.45 4.07 -1.51
N HIS A 27 5.07 5.27 -1.36
CA HIS A 27 6.22 5.49 -0.48
C HIS A 27 7.51 4.84 -1.01
N GLY A 28 7.71 4.93 -2.32
CA GLY A 28 8.84 4.31 -3.02
C GLY A 28 10.21 4.69 -2.45
N SER A 29 10.41 5.92 -2.01
CA SER A 29 11.66 6.39 -1.36
C SER A 29 12.05 5.58 -0.11
N LEU A 30 11.07 5.03 0.63
CA LEU A 30 11.30 4.18 1.79
C LEU A 30 11.39 2.69 1.41
N LEU A 31 10.48 2.22 0.55
CA LEU A 31 10.30 0.79 0.31
C LEU A 31 11.31 0.23 -0.70
N MET A 32 11.66 1.00 -1.74
CA MET A 32 12.58 0.52 -2.79
C MET A 32 13.98 0.14 -2.28
N PRO A 33 14.65 0.90 -1.40
CA PRO A 33 15.93 0.46 -0.85
C PRO A 33 15.85 -0.87 -0.12
N LYS A 34 14.74 -1.15 0.57
CA LYS A 34 14.51 -2.42 1.28
C LYS A 34 14.24 -3.57 0.31
N ILE A 35 13.43 -3.34 -0.72
CA ILE A 35 13.18 -4.33 -1.77
C ILE A 35 14.50 -4.65 -2.51
N ALA A 36 15.30 -3.63 -2.85
CA ALA A 36 16.61 -3.81 -3.47
C ALA A 36 17.57 -4.64 -2.59
N ALA A 37 17.58 -4.41 -1.28
CA ALA A 37 18.38 -5.22 -0.35
C ALA A 37 17.91 -6.68 -0.28
N LEU A 38 16.59 -6.93 -0.33
CA LEU A 38 16.04 -8.30 -0.38
C LEU A 38 16.40 -9.01 -1.69
N LEU A 39 16.38 -8.31 -2.82
CA LEU A 39 16.83 -8.83 -4.12
C LEU A 39 18.34 -9.14 -4.10
N ALA A 40 19.17 -8.20 -3.64
CA ALA A 40 20.62 -8.36 -3.58
C ALA A 40 21.05 -9.51 -2.64
N SER A 41 20.26 -9.80 -1.60
CA SER A 41 20.51 -10.93 -0.68
C SER A 41 19.93 -12.27 -1.15
N GLY A 42 19.29 -12.33 -2.32
CA GLY A 42 18.64 -13.54 -2.84
C GLY A 42 17.37 -13.96 -2.07
N LYS A 43 16.83 -13.09 -1.21
CA LYS A 43 15.57 -13.34 -0.49
C LYS A 43 14.32 -13.10 -1.34
N LEU A 44 14.47 -12.43 -2.46
CA LEU A 44 13.47 -12.25 -3.51
C LEU A 44 14.09 -12.59 -4.86
N ASP A 45 13.28 -13.14 -5.75
CA ASP A 45 13.65 -13.45 -7.14
C ASP A 45 13.15 -12.35 -8.07
N ALA A 46 14.07 -11.54 -8.59
CA ALA A 46 13.75 -10.44 -9.50
C ALA A 46 13.01 -10.89 -10.77
N THR A 47 13.26 -12.15 -11.22
CA THR A 47 12.64 -12.68 -12.45
C THR A 47 11.13 -12.93 -12.33
N LYS A 48 10.61 -12.87 -11.11
CA LYS A 48 9.18 -13.05 -10.81
C LYS A 48 8.44 -11.75 -10.54
N LEU A 49 9.16 -10.63 -10.42
CA LEU A 49 8.53 -9.34 -10.17
C LEU A 49 8.14 -8.66 -11.49
N PRO A 50 6.94 -8.08 -11.60
CA PRO A 50 6.59 -7.23 -12.74
C PRO A 50 7.37 -5.91 -12.67
N GLN A 51 7.22 -5.09 -13.71
CA GLN A 51 7.80 -3.75 -13.71
C GLN A 51 7.31 -2.95 -12.51
N CYS A 52 8.22 -2.24 -11.82
CA CYS A 52 7.89 -1.47 -10.62
C CYS A 52 7.67 0.01 -10.99
N LEU A 53 6.54 0.57 -10.57
CA LEU A 53 6.24 1.99 -10.60
C LEU A 53 6.29 2.53 -9.17
N ASN A 54 7.27 3.39 -8.89
CA ASN A 54 7.44 3.97 -7.56
C ASN A 54 6.82 5.35 -7.52
N ILE A 55 5.96 5.60 -6.54
CA ILE A 55 5.33 6.89 -6.30
C ILE A 55 5.65 7.32 -4.88
N THR A 56 6.33 8.45 -4.74
CA THR A 56 6.68 9.06 -3.45
C THR A 56 5.86 10.33 -3.28
N ALA A 57 5.00 10.38 -2.29
CA ALA A 57 4.20 11.57 -2.00
C ALA A 57 5.08 12.73 -1.52
N PRO A 58 4.80 13.97 -1.92
CA PRO A 58 5.51 15.16 -1.44
C PRO A 58 5.30 15.39 0.07
N SER A 59 4.15 14.99 0.60
CA SER A 59 3.88 14.89 2.03
C SER A 59 3.22 13.54 2.32
N ASN A 60 3.94 12.66 2.99
CA ASN A 60 3.38 11.35 3.35
C ASN A 60 2.18 11.47 4.29
N GLN A 61 2.19 12.47 5.18
CA GLN A 61 1.13 12.68 6.15
C GLN A 61 -0.16 13.10 5.46
N ASP A 62 -0.09 14.09 4.59
CA ASP A 62 -1.26 14.69 3.96
C ASP A 62 -1.77 13.89 2.77
N CYS A 63 -0.86 13.51 1.87
CA CYS A 63 -1.21 12.78 0.65
C CYS A 63 -1.65 11.33 0.88
N TYR A 64 -1.33 10.74 2.04
CA TYR A 64 -1.78 9.37 2.36
C TYR A 64 -2.93 9.34 3.36
N SER A 65 -3.40 10.48 3.87
CA SER A 65 -4.57 10.55 4.74
C SER A 65 -5.86 10.76 3.95
N PRO A 66 -6.91 9.98 4.22
CA PRO A 66 -8.16 10.02 3.45
C PRO A 66 -8.98 11.29 3.68
N TRP A 67 -8.85 11.90 4.87
CA TRP A 67 -9.52 13.14 5.28
C TRP A 67 -8.74 13.90 6.35
N PRO A 68 -9.07 15.16 6.63
CA PRO A 68 -8.44 15.93 7.70
C PRO A 68 -8.65 15.28 9.07
N ALA A 69 -7.56 15.18 9.84
CA ALA A 69 -7.60 14.65 11.20
C ALA A 69 -6.51 15.26 12.08
N SER A 70 -6.73 15.23 13.40
CA SER A 70 -5.72 15.65 14.37
C SER A 70 -4.55 14.69 14.41
N SER A 71 -3.34 15.23 14.49
CA SER A 71 -2.14 14.42 14.68
C SER A 71 -2.16 13.73 16.04
N VAL A 72 -1.78 12.46 16.04
CA VAL A 72 -1.61 11.67 17.28
C VAL A 72 -0.32 12.00 18.04
N ARG A 73 0.55 12.83 17.49
CA ARG A 73 1.83 13.25 18.06
C ARG A 73 1.85 14.75 18.30
N THR A 74 2.13 15.14 19.52
CA THR A 74 2.34 16.54 19.90
C THR A 74 3.50 17.13 19.16
N LYS A 75 3.55 18.03 18.36
CA LYS A 75 4.62 18.62 17.52
C LYS A 75 4.64 18.13 16.07
N VAL A 76 3.71 17.27 15.67
CA VAL A 76 3.51 16.90 14.27
C VAL A 76 2.26 17.63 13.79
N PRO A 77 2.27 18.29 12.61
CA PRO A 77 1.08 18.95 12.06
C PRO A 77 -0.11 17.97 11.94
N ASN A 78 -1.31 18.50 11.93
CA ASN A 78 -2.52 17.74 11.63
C ASN A 78 -2.47 17.19 10.19
N PHE A 79 -3.23 16.15 9.92
CA PHE A 79 -3.43 15.60 8.59
C PHE A 79 -4.34 16.53 7.78
N GLU A 80 -3.94 16.90 6.58
CA GLU A 80 -4.76 17.74 5.68
C GLU A 80 -5.80 16.92 4.87
N GLY A 81 -5.60 15.61 4.74
CA GLY A 81 -6.56 14.72 4.09
C GLY A 81 -6.59 14.81 2.57
N LEU A 82 -5.43 14.90 1.94
CA LEU A 82 -5.28 15.04 0.47
C LEU A 82 -5.23 13.68 -0.26
N GLY A 83 -5.61 12.60 0.40
CA GLY A 83 -5.50 11.24 -0.16
C GLY A 83 -6.34 11.05 -1.43
N LYS A 84 -7.52 11.66 -1.48
CA LYS A 84 -8.40 11.58 -2.65
C LYS A 84 -7.78 12.25 -3.86
N GLU A 85 -7.32 13.49 -3.68
CA GLU A 85 -6.67 14.29 -4.73
C GLU A 85 -5.36 13.65 -5.17
N PHE A 86 -4.56 13.12 -4.23
CA PHE A 86 -3.32 12.43 -4.56
C PHE A 86 -3.58 11.16 -5.39
N LEU A 87 -4.61 10.40 -5.08
CA LEU A 87 -5.01 9.24 -5.88
C LEU A 87 -5.50 9.66 -7.27
N SER A 88 -6.43 10.62 -7.36
CA SER A 88 -7.04 11.02 -8.64
C SER A 88 -6.09 11.77 -9.58
N ASP A 89 -5.23 12.63 -9.04
CA ASP A 89 -4.44 13.56 -9.84
C ASP A 89 -3.01 13.09 -10.08
N VAL A 90 -2.51 12.16 -9.26
CA VAL A 90 -1.13 11.68 -9.33
C VAL A 90 -1.05 10.18 -9.57
N VAL A 91 -1.65 9.38 -8.67
CA VAL A 91 -1.43 7.92 -8.69
C VAL A 91 -2.11 7.29 -9.90
N LEU A 92 -3.42 7.47 -10.07
CA LEU A 92 -4.16 6.81 -11.14
C LEU A 92 -3.72 7.23 -12.54
N PRO A 93 -3.47 8.53 -12.85
CA PRO A 93 -2.91 8.92 -14.14
C PRO A 93 -1.52 8.33 -14.43
N ALA A 94 -0.65 8.23 -13.41
CA ALA A 94 0.63 7.55 -13.57
C ALA A 94 0.45 6.05 -13.85
N VAL A 95 -0.45 5.40 -13.13
CA VAL A 95 -0.76 3.97 -13.34
C VAL A 95 -1.26 3.72 -14.75
N GLU A 96 -2.21 4.49 -15.26
CA GLU A 96 -2.73 4.38 -16.62
C GLU A 96 -1.62 4.53 -17.67
N LYS A 97 -0.80 5.57 -17.54
CA LYS A 97 0.32 5.84 -18.43
C LYS A 97 1.32 4.67 -18.48
N TYR A 98 1.74 4.17 -17.33
CA TYR A 98 2.78 3.15 -17.26
C TYR A 98 2.26 1.72 -17.44
N ALA A 99 0.98 1.44 -17.13
CA ALA A 99 0.35 0.17 -17.47
C ALA A 99 0.30 -0.07 -18.98
N ALA A 100 0.09 0.97 -19.78
CA ALA A 100 0.13 0.88 -21.22
C ALA A 100 1.52 0.50 -21.79
N LEU A 101 2.59 0.77 -21.03
CA LEU A 101 3.99 0.49 -21.40
C LEU A 101 4.52 -0.83 -20.81
N ALA A 102 3.84 -1.39 -19.81
CA ALA A 102 4.24 -2.61 -19.13
C ALA A 102 4.01 -3.86 -20.01
N THR A 103 4.53 -4.99 -19.55
CA THR A 103 4.26 -6.27 -20.22
C THR A 103 2.84 -6.74 -19.92
N HIS A 104 2.10 -7.12 -20.94
CA HIS A 104 0.74 -7.63 -20.84
C HIS A 104 0.72 -9.16 -20.85
N THR A 105 -0.36 -9.74 -20.33
CA THR A 105 -0.63 -11.18 -20.44
C THR A 105 -0.92 -11.56 -21.90
N ALA A 106 -1.00 -12.85 -22.18
CA ALA A 106 -1.38 -13.35 -23.53
C ALA A 106 -2.79 -12.85 -23.92
N GLU A 107 -3.68 -12.60 -22.97
CA GLU A 107 -5.03 -12.06 -23.18
C GLU A 107 -5.05 -10.54 -23.32
N GLY A 108 -3.89 -9.88 -23.35
CA GLY A 108 -3.77 -8.42 -23.52
C GLY A 108 -4.12 -7.60 -22.28
N THR A 109 -4.08 -8.20 -21.07
CA THR A 109 -4.33 -7.49 -19.81
C THR A 109 -3.03 -7.15 -19.09
N CYS A 110 -3.02 -6.06 -18.33
CA CYS A 110 -1.93 -5.67 -17.43
C CYS A 110 -2.41 -5.78 -15.98
N PRO A 111 -2.09 -6.87 -15.26
CA PRO A 111 -2.46 -6.99 -13.86
C PRO A 111 -1.81 -5.89 -13.00
N LEU A 112 -2.61 -5.17 -12.22
CA LEU A 112 -2.17 -4.07 -11.39
C LEU A 112 -2.11 -4.49 -9.93
N THR A 113 -0.94 -4.30 -9.30
CA THR A 113 -0.73 -4.55 -7.87
C THR A 113 -0.36 -3.26 -7.17
N LEU A 114 -1.01 -2.97 -6.04
CA LEU A 114 -0.70 -1.82 -5.17
C LEU A 114 -0.01 -2.29 -3.89
N LEU A 115 1.18 -1.78 -3.62
CA LEU A 115 1.94 -2.02 -2.39
C LEU A 115 2.01 -0.74 -1.56
N GLY A 116 1.58 -0.82 -0.30
CA GLY A 116 1.66 0.29 0.65
C GLY A 116 2.13 -0.15 2.04
N TYR A 117 2.76 0.77 2.78
CA TYR A 117 3.22 0.59 4.16
C TYR A 117 2.76 1.75 5.03
N SER A 118 2.29 1.45 6.26
CA SER A 118 1.90 2.48 7.23
C SER A 118 0.80 3.40 6.66
N LEU A 119 1.02 4.70 6.57
CA LEU A 119 0.07 5.65 5.98
C LEU A 119 -0.16 5.40 4.48
N SER A 120 0.86 4.98 3.71
CA SER A 120 0.61 4.59 2.32
C SER A 120 -0.19 3.28 2.20
N GLY A 121 -0.13 2.41 3.22
CA GLY A 121 -1.03 1.27 3.36
C GLY A 121 -2.49 1.69 3.65
N LEU A 122 -2.67 2.75 4.46
CA LEU A 122 -3.98 3.38 4.67
C LEU A 122 -4.53 3.97 3.37
N CYS A 123 -3.70 4.70 2.61
CA CYS A 123 -4.07 5.25 1.30
C CYS A 123 -4.47 4.14 0.32
N SER A 124 -3.76 3.01 0.32
CA SER A 124 -4.11 1.85 -0.50
C SER A 124 -5.46 1.23 -0.12
N LEU A 125 -5.80 1.21 1.17
CA LEU A 125 -7.11 0.79 1.64
C LEU A 125 -8.21 1.81 1.28
N PHE A 126 -7.89 3.09 1.33
CA PHE A 126 -8.80 4.15 0.90
C PHE A 126 -9.10 4.09 -0.60
N GLU A 127 -8.09 3.78 -1.43
CA GLU A 127 -8.28 3.49 -2.85
C GLU A 127 -9.17 2.26 -3.05
N MET A 128 -8.94 1.18 -2.29
CA MET A 128 -9.72 -0.06 -2.39
C MET A 128 -11.22 0.18 -2.12
N GLN A 129 -11.57 1.02 -1.15
CA GLN A 129 -12.97 1.31 -0.84
C GLN A 129 -13.63 2.33 -1.78
N THR A 130 -12.84 3.16 -2.49
CA THR A 130 -13.38 4.24 -3.32
C THR A 130 -13.45 3.89 -4.80
N THR A 131 -12.40 3.34 -5.37
CA THR A 131 -12.29 3.02 -6.81
C THR A 131 -12.02 1.55 -7.08
N CYS A 132 -11.34 0.86 -6.18
CA CYS A 132 -10.93 -0.55 -6.30
C CYS A 132 -10.29 -0.86 -7.68
N HIS A 133 -9.36 0.01 -8.11
CA HIS A 133 -8.78 -0.04 -9.45
C HIS A 133 -7.83 -1.23 -9.65
N PHE A 134 -7.11 -1.63 -8.58
CA PHE A 134 -6.07 -2.67 -8.62
C PHE A 134 -6.64 -4.09 -8.51
N ASN A 135 -5.95 -5.04 -9.14
CA ASN A 135 -6.28 -6.47 -9.07
C ASN A 135 -5.79 -7.11 -7.76
N GLN A 136 -4.73 -6.52 -7.17
CA GLN A 136 -4.10 -7.02 -5.97
C GLN A 136 -3.62 -5.90 -5.06
N TYR A 137 -3.75 -6.11 -3.73
CA TYR A 137 -3.28 -5.19 -2.70
C TYR A 137 -2.35 -5.90 -1.73
N LEU A 138 -1.14 -5.37 -1.57
CA LEU A 138 -0.11 -5.83 -0.66
C LEU A 138 0.11 -4.78 0.42
N LEU A 139 -0.32 -5.05 1.64
CA LEU A 139 -0.42 -4.06 2.70
C LEU A 139 0.47 -4.42 3.87
N ALA A 140 1.58 -3.68 4.04
CA ALA A 140 2.47 -3.81 5.18
C ALA A 140 2.03 -2.84 6.28
N SER A 141 1.61 -3.38 7.43
CA SER A 141 1.27 -2.57 8.61
C SER A 141 0.45 -1.31 8.32
N PRO A 142 -0.70 -1.41 7.64
CA PRO A 142 -1.49 -0.24 7.30
C PRO A 142 -1.94 0.50 8.56
N SER A 143 -2.01 1.84 8.49
CA SER A 143 -2.36 2.71 9.62
C SER A 143 -3.87 2.70 9.89
N THR A 144 -4.44 1.53 10.18
CA THR A 144 -5.88 1.33 10.42
C THR A 144 -6.40 2.01 11.69
N TRP A 145 -5.51 2.52 12.54
CA TRP A 145 -5.80 3.35 13.70
C TRP A 145 -6.27 4.78 13.33
N PHE A 146 -6.21 5.14 12.04
CA PHE A 146 -6.61 6.47 11.60
C PHE A 146 -8.08 6.73 11.96
N PRO A 147 -8.40 7.95 12.49
CA PRO A 147 -9.72 8.23 13.05
C PRO A 147 -10.87 7.88 12.10
N ASP A 148 -11.84 7.15 12.61
CA ASP A 148 -13.08 6.74 11.94
C ASP A 148 -12.90 5.86 10.70
N PHE A 149 -11.65 5.50 10.33
CA PHE A 149 -11.38 4.80 9.07
C PHE A 149 -12.05 3.42 9.00
N VAL A 150 -11.89 2.59 10.03
CA VAL A 150 -12.44 1.24 10.03
C VAL A 150 -13.95 1.25 10.23
N GLU A 151 -14.47 2.16 11.03
CA GLU A 151 -15.89 2.33 11.29
C GLU A 151 -16.65 2.70 10.01
N THR A 152 -16.10 3.64 9.24
CA THR A 152 -16.69 4.15 7.99
C THR A 152 -16.28 3.38 6.74
N PHE A 153 -15.43 2.35 6.86
CA PHE A 153 -14.96 1.58 5.72
C PHE A 153 -16.12 0.90 5.00
N ASP A 154 -16.37 1.33 3.77
CA ASP A 154 -17.43 0.82 2.89
C ASP A 154 -16.87 -0.24 1.94
N THR A 155 -17.46 -1.43 1.94
CA THR A 155 -17.10 -2.53 1.06
C THR A 155 -17.92 -2.60 -0.22
N SER A 156 -18.86 -1.68 -0.45
CA SER A 156 -19.77 -1.70 -1.61
C SER A 156 -19.05 -1.60 -2.96
N HIS A 157 -17.91 -0.91 -3.00
CA HIS A 157 -17.06 -0.79 -4.19
C HIS A 157 -15.98 -1.87 -4.29
N VAL A 158 -15.77 -2.67 -3.24
CA VAL A 158 -14.74 -3.70 -3.22
C VAL A 158 -15.12 -4.86 -4.14
N ARG A 159 -14.33 -5.08 -5.18
CA ARG A 159 -14.57 -6.17 -6.13
C ARG A 159 -14.24 -7.52 -5.50
N SER A 160 -15.14 -8.49 -5.60
CA SER A 160 -14.98 -9.83 -5.01
C SER A 160 -13.83 -10.67 -5.60
N ASN A 161 -13.34 -10.30 -6.78
CA ASN A 161 -12.28 -11.02 -7.49
C ASN A 161 -10.87 -10.52 -7.21
N ILE A 162 -10.69 -9.43 -6.45
CA ILE A 162 -9.35 -8.97 -6.06
C ILE A 162 -8.66 -9.95 -5.12
N ARG A 163 -7.33 -9.89 -5.10
CA ARG A 163 -6.50 -10.56 -4.09
C ARG A 163 -5.92 -9.52 -3.15
N TRP A 164 -5.83 -9.85 -1.87
CA TRP A 164 -5.20 -8.93 -0.94
C TRP A 164 -4.50 -9.65 0.20
N CYS A 165 -3.47 -9.00 0.73
CA CYS A 165 -2.73 -9.51 1.87
C CYS A 165 -2.38 -8.36 2.82
N ILE A 166 -2.64 -8.56 4.12
CA ILE A 166 -2.17 -7.67 5.18
C ILE A 166 -1.13 -8.41 6.01
N ALA A 167 0.10 -7.88 6.06
CA ALA A 167 1.17 -8.33 6.93
C ALA A 167 1.45 -7.28 8.00
N SER A 168 1.43 -7.63 9.29
CA SER A 168 1.72 -6.72 10.39
C SER A 168 2.35 -7.42 11.59
N GLY A 169 2.87 -6.65 12.53
CA GLY A 169 3.50 -7.17 13.74
C GLY A 169 2.51 -7.39 14.87
N GLU A 170 2.73 -8.45 15.65
CA GLU A 170 1.96 -8.74 16.87
C GLU A 170 2.20 -7.70 17.97
N ASN A 171 3.33 -7.00 17.93
CA ASN A 171 3.72 -5.99 18.90
C ASN A 171 3.48 -4.55 18.43
N GLU A 172 2.82 -4.35 17.28
CA GLU A 172 2.47 -3.01 16.82
C GLU A 172 1.51 -2.33 17.81
N GLY A 173 1.77 -1.06 18.07
CA GLY A 173 0.96 -0.23 18.98
C GLY A 173 1.13 -0.53 20.47
N LYS A 174 1.71 -1.66 20.87
CA LYS A 174 1.71 -2.17 22.26
C LYS A 174 2.21 -1.17 23.31
N ASN A 175 3.19 -0.34 22.97
CA ASN A 175 3.80 0.64 23.88
C ASN A 175 3.45 2.09 23.51
N HIS A 176 2.38 2.30 22.78
CA HIS A 176 1.92 3.61 22.36
C HIS A 176 0.58 3.98 23.05
N PRO A 177 0.28 5.28 23.19
CA PRO A 177 -1.06 5.72 23.60
C PRO A 177 -2.07 5.46 22.47
N GLU A 178 -3.37 5.59 22.79
CA GLU A 178 -4.40 5.65 21.76
C GLU A 178 -4.21 6.86 20.83
N PRO A 179 -4.60 6.74 19.55
CA PRO A 179 -5.24 5.56 18.93
C PRO A 179 -4.23 4.51 18.39
N LEU A 180 -2.91 4.76 18.49
CA LEU A 180 -1.88 3.84 17.97
C LEU A 180 -1.90 2.47 18.65
N ARG A 181 -2.30 2.41 19.93
CA ARG A 181 -2.42 1.14 20.68
C ARG A 181 -3.43 0.19 20.08
N SER A 182 -4.51 0.71 19.51
CA SER A 182 -5.60 -0.08 18.95
C SER A 182 -5.32 -0.61 17.53
N VAL A 183 -4.17 -0.29 16.90
CA VAL A 183 -3.88 -0.63 15.49
C VAL A 183 -4.09 -2.11 15.16
N ARG A 184 -3.77 -3.03 16.07
CA ARG A 184 -4.00 -4.45 15.84
C ARG A 184 -5.50 -4.77 15.78
N GLN A 185 -6.25 -4.28 16.77
CA GLN A 185 -7.69 -4.51 16.85
C GLN A 185 -8.42 -3.91 15.64
N THR A 186 -8.07 -2.69 15.25
CA THR A 186 -8.66 -2.03 14.07
C THR A 186 -8.28 -2.76 12.77
N THR A 187 -7.04 -3.29 12.67
CA THR A 187 -6.64 -4.10 11.51
C THR A 187 -7.44 -5.40 11.44
N ASP A 188 -7.62 -6.11 12.55
CA ASP A 188 -8.36 -7.37 12.58
C ASP A 188 -9.86 -7.13 12.26
N ALA A 189 -10.47 -6.07 12.79
CA ALA A 189 -11.84 -5.67 12.44
C ALA A 189 -12.01 -5.32 10.95
N LEU A 190 -11.01 -4.66 10.34
CA LEU A 190 -11.00 -4.39 8.89
C LEU A 190 -10.88 -5.69 8.08
N VAL A 191 -10.03 -6.61 8.51
CA VAL A 191 -9.87 -7.94 7.86
C VAL A 191 -11.21 -8.67 7.83
N ASP A 192 -11.97 -8.67 8.93
CA ASP A 192 -13.28 -9.33 8.99
C ASP A 192 -14.27 -8.71 7.99
N LYS A 193 -14.31 -7.36 7.88
CA LYS A 193 -15.13 -6.66 6.88
C LYS A 193 -14.73 -7.02 5.44
N LEU A 194 -13.44 -6.98 5.14
CA LEU A 194 -12.91 -7.23 3.80
C LEU A 194 -13.03 -8.70 3.37
N ALA A 195 -12.84 -9.64 4.29
CA ALA A 195 -12.92 -11.07 4.00
C ALA A 195 -14.31 -11.48 3.48
N ALA A 196 -15.35 -10.83 3.97
CA ALA A 196 -16.71 -11.06 3.50
C ALA A 196 -16.94 -10.55 2.05
N ALA A 197 -16.33 -9.41 1.68
CA ALA A 197 -16.49 -8.79 0.37
C ALA A 197 -15.54 -9.39 -0.69
N ALA A 198 -14.29 -9.68 -0.30
CA ALA A 198 -13.22 -10.17 -1.17
C ALA A 198 -12.50 -11.37 -0.51
N PRO A 199 -12.97 -12.60 -0.70
CA PRO A 199 -12.53 -13.78 0.05
C PRO A 199 -11.13 -14.31 -0.33
N LYS A 200 -10.49 -13.78 -1.36
CA LYS A 200 -9.15 -14.20 -1.79
C LYS A 200 -8.08 -13.42 -1.04
N TYR A 201 -7.82 -13.77 0.20
CA TYR A 201 -6.89 -13.01 1.04
C TYR A 201 -5.95 -13.87 1.89
N GLN A 202 -4.95 -13.20 2.45
CA GLN A 202 -4.09 -13.74 3.50
C GLN A 202 -3.83 -12.69 4.59
N ARG A 203 -3.92 -13.11 5.86
CA ARG A 203 -3.50 -12.34 7.02
C ARG A 203 -2.20 -12.92 7.55
N MET A 204 -1.13 -12.11 7.61
CA MET A 204 0.19 -12.54 8.10
C MET A 204 0.57 -11.75 9.36
N LEU A 205 1.07 -12.45 10.36
CA LEU A 205 1.61 -11.86 11.58
C LEU A 205 3.09 -12.23 11.75
N ASP A 206 3.85 -11.34 12.37
CA ASP A 206 5.22 -11.56 12.81
C ASP A 206 5.43 -11.02 14.24
N PRO A 207 6.46 -11.48 14.96
CA PRO A 207 6.63 -11.10 16.38
C PRO A 207 7.24 -9.70 16.59
N TYR A 208 7.34 -8.89 15.56
CA TYR A 208 7.98 -7.57 15.62
C TYR A 208 7.00 -6.41 15.85
N ASP A 209 7.58 -5.23 16.05
CA ASP A 209 6.84 -3.95 16.07
C ASP A 209 6.64 -3.39 14.65
N HIS A 210 6.11 -2.17 14.57
CA HIS A 210 5.79 -1.50 13.31
C HIS A 210 6.99 -1.39 12.34
N HIS A 211 8.19 -1.12 12.85
CA HIS A 211 9.36 -0.82 12.02
C HIS A 211 10.28 -2.02 11.81
N LYS A 212 10.55 -2.80 12.86
CA LYS A 212 11.57 -3.87 12.83
C LYS A 212 11.21 -5.02 11.88
N GLY A 213 9.93 -5.31 11.70
CA GLY A 213 9.47 -6.41 10.84
C GLY A 213 9.29 -6.04 9.36
N LEU A 214 9.55 -4.80 8.95
CA LEU A 214 9.17 -4.33 7.62
C LEU A 214 9.79 -5.16 6.48
N GLU A 215 11.08 -5.49 6.54
CA GLU A 215 11.72 -6.29 5.48
C GLU A 215 11.11 -7.69 5.36
N LEU A 216 10.83 -8.36 6.48
CA LEU A 216 10.16 -9.65 6.50
C LEU A 216 8.75 -9.55 5.91
N ARG A 217 8.01 -8.49 6.22
CA ARG A 217 6.66 -8.24 5.67
C ARG A 217 6.71 -8.03 4.18
N LEU A 218 7.64 -7.19 3.68
CA LEU A 218 7.84 -6.98 2.26
C LEU A 218 8.17 -8.29 1.52
N GLN A 219 9.09 -9.08 2.05
CA GLN A 219 9.41 -10.40 1.48
C GLN A 219 8.16 -11.29 1.40
N ARG A 220 7.41 -11.42 2.49
CA ARG A 220 6.20 -12.27 2.54
C ARG A 220 5.10 -11.77 1.60
N LEU A 221 4.90 -10.46 1.54
CA LEU A 221 3.90 -9.84 0.65
C LEU A 221 4.25 -10.05 -0.82
N LEU A 222 5.50 -9.84 -1.21
CA LEU A 222 5.95 -10.04 -2.59
C LEU A 222 5.94 -11.52 -2.97
N ASN A 223 6.27 -12.42 -2.05
CA ASN A 223 6.10 -13.86 -2.25
C ASN A 223 4.63 -14.25 -2.43
N PHE A 224 3.72 -13.70 -1.63
CA PHE A 224 2.28 -13.90 -1.81
C PHE A 224 1.79 -13.38 -3.15
N GLY A 225 2.26 -12.21 -3.56
CA GLY A 225 1.85 -11.58 -4.81
C GLY A 225 2.35 -12.29 -6.05
N PHE A 226 3.61 -12.69 -6.05
CA PHE A 226 4.33 -13.08 -7.26
C PHE A 226 5.10 -14.39 -7.13
N GLY A 227 5.21 -14.99 -5.96
CA GLY A 227 6.09 -16.14 -5.70
C GLY A 227 7.58 -15.79 -5.81
N ALA A 228 7.92 -14.53 -5.52
CA ALA A 228 9.25 -13.94 -5.71
C ALA A 228 10.27 -14.36 -4.64
#